data_2a9c0bb3f634cb2ceec2ec6f70a45dc8
#
_entry.id   2a9c0bb3f634cb2ceec2ec6f70a45dc8
#
_cell.length_a   1.000
_cell.length_b   1.000
_cell.length_c   1.000
_cell.angle_alpha   90.00
_cell.angle_beta   90.00
_cell.angle_gamma   90.00
#
_symmetry.space_group_name_H-M   'P 1'
#
loop_
_entity.id
_entity.type
_entity.pdbx_description
1 polymer ?
#
loop_
_entity_poly.entity_id
_entity_poly.type
_entity_poly.pdbx_seq_one_letter_code
_entity_poly.pdbx_strand_id
1 'polypeptide(L)'
;VLVGPDQETVLMEQCNIDTVNHAESTLARMAATNYTAEFLWGCTLYTNVEPCCMCAGTAYWANIGRIVFGMTEHRLLECTGSHGENPTMSVSSRYVFDHCQKAVELIGPVPEMEAEIAAQQQAFWAQR
;
A
#
# COMPACT_ATOMS: atom_id res chain seq x y z
N VAL A 1 -7.03 -3.46 1.52
CA VAL A 1 -8.16 -4.23 0.97
C VAL A 1 -7.81 -4.69 -0.44
N LEU A 2 -7.98 -5.97 -0.72
CA LEU A 2 -7.82 -6.54 -2.07
C LEU A 2 -9.20 -6.76 -2.68
N VAL A 3 -9.41 -6.20 -3.86
CA VAL A 3 -10.67 -6.30 -4.61
C VAL A 3 -10.43 -7.13 -5.87
N GLY A 4 -11.38 -8.00 -6.19
CA GLY A 4 -11.28 -8.90 -7.33
C GLY A 4 -11.39 -8.22 -8.70
N PRO A 5 -11.22 -9.01 -9.78
CA PRO A 5 -11.29 -8.47 -11.15
C PRO A 5 -12.62 -7.86 -11.53
N ASP A 6 -13.70 -8.20 -10.82
CA ASP A 6 -15.02 -7.58 -11.00
C ASP A 6 -15.09 -6.14 -10.48
N GLN A 7 -14.04 -5.68 -9.77
CA GLN A 7 -13.91 -4.37 -9.16
C GLN A 7 -14.94 -4.08 -8.06
N GLU A 8 -15.56 -5.11 -7.51
CA GLU A 8 -16.59 -5.00 -6.47
C GLU A 8 -16.36 -5.94 -5.30
N THR A 9 -15.94 -7.19 -5.56
CA THR A 9 -15.82 -8.21 -4.53
C THR A 9 -14.57 -7.99 -3.70
N VAL A 10 -14.75 -7.73 -2.40
CA VAL A 10 -13.65 -7.66 -1.45
C VAL A 10 -13.20 -9.09 -1.14
N LEU A 11 -11.96 -9.40 -1.50
CA LEU A 11 -11.39 -10.74 -1.33
C LEU A 11 -10.67 -10.87 0.01
N MET A 12 -9.97 -9.83 0.43
CA MET A 12 -9.15 -9.84 1.64
C MET A 12 -9.06 -8.45 2.24
N GLU A 13 -8.93 -8.41 3.57
CA GLU A 13 -8.65 -7.20 4.33
C GLU A 13 -7.51 -7.48 5.29
N GLN A 14 -6.65 -6.49 5.51
CA GLN A 14 -5.50 -6.63 6.39
C GLN A 14 -5.15 -5.29 7.01
N CYS A 15 -4.91 -5.29 8.31
CA CYS A 15 -4.35 -4.16 9.03
C CYS A 15 -2.85 -4.35 9.24
N ASN A 16 -2.15 -3.26 9.56
CA ASN A 16 -0.73 -3.31 9.90
C ASN A 16 -0.55 -4.15 11.16
N ILE A 17 0.47 -5.01 11.16
CA ILE A 17 0.79 -5.87 12.30
C ILE A 17 1.94 -5.27 13.11
N ASP A 18 3.05 -4.97 12.46
CA ASP A 18 4.24 -4.41 13.11
C ASP A 18 5.10 -3.64 12.09
N THR A 19 6.30 -3.26 12.51
CA THR A 19 7.23 -2.46 11.69
C THR A 19 7.69 -3.15 10.40
N VAL A 20 7.64 -4.47 10.37
CA VAL A 20 8.07 -5.27 9.21
C VAL A 20 6.87 -5.85 8.46
N ASN A 21 5.86 -6.29 9.20
CA ASN A 21 4.66 -6.89 8.62
C ASN A 21 3.60 -5.81 8.39
N HIS A 22 3.82 -5.02 7.36
CA HIS A 22 2.85 -4.00 6.95
C HIS A 22 1.60 -4.64 6.37
N ALA A 23 0.50 -3.92 6.38
CA ALA A 23 -0.78 -4.42 5.87
C ALA A 23 -0.65 -4.91 4.41
N GLU A 24 -0.04 -4.11 3.56
CA GLU A 24 0.05 -4.39 2.13
C GLU A 24 0.92 -5.62 1.84
N SER A 25 2.10 -5.71 2.46
CA SER A 25 3.00 -6.84 2.24
C SER A 25 2.43 -8.14 2.81
N THR A 26 1.79 -8.07 3.97
CA THR A 26 1.14 -9.24 4.59
C THR A 26 0.00 -9.73 3.72
N LEU A 27 -0.85 -8.83 3.26
CA LEU A 27 -1.97 -9.15 2.36
C LEU A 27 -1.47 -9.74 1.05
N ALA A 28 -0.44 -9.14 0.45
CA ALA A 28 0.10 -9.60 -0.83
C ALA A 28 0.67 -11.02 -0.74
N ARG A 29 1.37 -11.35 0.36
CA ARG A 29 1.88 -12.70 0.57
C ARG A 29 0.75 -13.72 0.71
N MET A 30 -0.28 -13.39 1.48
CA MET A 30 -1.44 -14.26 1.66
C MET A 30 -2.21 -14.44 0.34
N ALA A 31 -2.37 -13.38 -0.42
CA ALA A 31 -3.02 -13.42 -1.72
C ALA A 31 -2.26 -14.33 -2.68
N ALA A 32 -0.94 -14.20 -2.74
CA ALA A 32 -0.09 -15.04 -3.60
C ALA A 32 -0.18 -16.54 -3.23
N THR A 33 -0.46 -16.84 -1.96
CA THR A 33 -0.65 -18.24 -1.50
C THR A 33 -2.01 -18.79 -1.91
N ASN A 34 -3.05 -17.95 -1.96
CA ASN A 34 -4.44 -18.38 -2.14
C ASN A 34 -4.98 -18.22 -3.55
N TYR A 35 -4.36 -17.37 -4.37
CA TYR A 35 -4.82 -17.07 -5.72
C TYR A 35 -3.70 -17.26 -6.73
N THR A 36 -4.05 -17.51 -7.99
CA THR A 36 -3.05 -17.60 -9.06
C THR A 36 -2.52 -16.20 -9.41
N ALA A 37 -1.30 -16.16 -9.95
CA ALA A 37 -0.71 -14.92 -10.43
C ALA A 37 -1.56 -14.26 -11.53
N GLU A 38 -2.13 -15.08 -12.41
CA GLU A 38 -3.01 -14.59 -13.47
C GLU A 38 -4.25 -13.91 -12.91
N PHE A 39 -4.89 -14.51 -11.90
CA PHE A 39 -6.05 -13.92 -11.23
C PHE A 39 -5.68 -12.59 -10.56
N LEU A 40 -4.55 -12.57 -9.85
CA LEU A 40 -4.09 -11.39 -9.11
C LEU A 40 -3.75 -10.22 -10.03
N TRP A 41 -3.35 -10.48 -11.27
CA TRP A 41 -3.10 -9.42 -12.23
C TRP A 41 -4.35 -8.57 -12.51
N GLY A 42 -5.54 -9.15 -12.41
CA GLY A 42 -6.81 -8.47 -12.53
C GLY A 42 -7.32 -7.81 -11.25
N CYS A 43 -6.66 -8.05 -10.12
CA CYS A 43 -7.08 -7.53 -8.82
C CYS A 43 -6.53 -6.12 -8.56
N THR A 44 -7.18 -5.41 -7.62
CA THR A 44 -6.76 -4.09 -7.18
C THR A 44 -6.51 -4.09 -5.67
N LEU A 45 -5.35 -3.60 -5.27
CA LEU A 45 -5.02 -3.35 -3.88
C LEU A 45 -5.34 -1.89 -3.54
N TYR A 46 -6.24 -1.69 -2.58
CA TYR A 46 -6.54 -0.36 -2.06
C TYR A 46 -5.87 -0.19 -0.71
N THR A 47 -5.09 0.86 -0.54
CA THR A 47 -4.42 1.18 0.70
C THR A 47 -4.56 2.68 1.02
N ASN A 48 -4.64 3.02 2.30
CA ASN A 48 -4.76 4.43 2.70
C ASN A 48 -3.46 5.20 2.46
N VAL A 49 -2.31 4.61 2.78
CA VAL A 49 -1.00 5.23 2.55
C VAL A 49 -0.28 4.50 1.41
N GLU A 50 0.45 5.25 0.62
CA GLU A 50 1.29 4.73 -0.47
C GLU A 50 2.17 3.58 0.04
N PRO A 51 2.21 2.42 -0.67
CA PRO A 51 3.09 1.33 -0.27
C PRO A 51 4.56 1.77 -0.23
N CYS A 52 5.25 1.43 0.85
CA CYS A 52 6.70 1.63 0.93
C CYS A 52 7.42 0.69 -0.04
N CYS A 53 8.74 0.81 -0.17
CA CYS A 53 9.53 -0.02 -1.08
C CYS A 53 9.31 -1.51 -0.87
N MET A 54 9.26 -1.96 0.38
CA MET A 54 9.04 -3.37 0.73
C MET A 54 7.66 -3.84 0.25
N CYS A 55 6.62 -3.06 0.53
CA CYS A 55 5.25 -3.41 0.15
C CYS A 55 5.03 -3.32 -1.36
N ALA A 56 5.59 -2.32 -2.00
CA ALA A 56 5.55 -2.19 -3.46
C ALA A 56 6.21 -3.39 -4.13
N GLY A 57 7.38 -3.81 -3.65
CA GLY A 57 8.07 -4.98 -4.16
C GLY A 57 7.27 -6.26 -3.94
N THR A 58 6.70 -6.43 -2.76
CA THR A 58 5.89 -7.62 -2.44
C THR A 58 4.65 -7.70 -3.33
N ALA A 59 3.95 -6.59 -3.51
CA ALA A 59 2.78 -6.53 -4.40
C ALA A 59 3.15 -6.86 -5.84
N TYR A 60 4.29 -6.36 -6.31
CA TYR A 60 4.82 -6.66 -7.63
C TYR A 60 5.06 -8.17 -7.81
N TRP A 61 5.79 -8.78 -6.88
CA TRP A 61 6.10 -10.21 -6.95
C TRP A 61 4.87 -11.11 -6.76
N ALA A 62 3.87 -10.62 -6.03
CA ALA A 62 2.57 -11.31 -5.94
C ALA A 62 1.77 -11.22 -7.24
N ASN A 63 2.17 -10.34 -8.15
CA ASN A 63 1.51 -10.09 -9.44
C ASN A 63 0.17 -9.36 -9.32
N ILE A 64 0.03 -8.48 -8.31
CA ILE A 64 -1.16 -7.61 -8.21
C ILE A 64 -1.04 -6.51 -9.27
N GLY A 65 -2.04 -6.41 -10.16
CA GLY A 65 -1.93 -5.58 -11.36
C GLY A 65 -2.28 -4.12 -11.18
N ARG A 66 -2.97 -3.76 -10.10
CA ARG A 66 -3.38 -2.37 -9.84
C ARG A 66 -3.28 -2.05 -8.36
N ILE A 67 -2.77 -0.85 -8.04
CA ILE A 67 -2.69 -0.34 -6.68
C ILE A 67 -3.27 1.06 -6.65
N VAL A 68 -4.16 1.32 -5.68
CA VAL A 68 -4.76 2.63 -5.43
C VAL A 68 -4.43 3.05 -4.01
N PHE A 69 -3.84 4.24 -3.83
CA PHE A 69 -3.50 4.74 -2.49
C PHE A 69 -4.04 6.16 -2.29
N GLY A 70 -4.36 6.48 -1.03
CA GLY A 70 -4.97 7.76 -0.69
C GLY A 70 -3.98 8.88 -0.41
N MET A 71 -2.87 8.57 0.29
CA MET A 71 -1.87 9.55 0.75
C MET A 71 -0.47 9.07 0.41
N THR A 72 0.42 10.01 0.03
CA THR A 72 1.80 9.65 -0.31
C THR A 72 2.62 9.26 0.91
N GLU A 73 3.67 8.45 0.70
CA GLU A 73 4.66 8.11 1.71
C GLU A 73 5.37 9.38 2.22
N HIS A 74 5.63 10.33 1.33
CA HIS A 74 6.23 11.59 1.70
C HIS A 74 5.36 12.37 2.68
N ARG A 75 4.04 12.40 2.46
CA ARG A 75 3.10 13.02 3.38
C ARG A 75 3.05 12.30 4.72
N LEU A 76 3.17 10.98 4.71
CA LEU A 76 3.27 10.20 5.96
C LEU A 76 4.52 10.60 6.75
N LEU A 77 5.65 10.76 6.07
CA LEU A 77 6.91 11.21 6.71
C LEU A 77 6.71 12.55 7.42
N GLU A 78 6.00 13.47 6.80
CA GLU A 78 5.65 14.74 7.43
C GLU A 78 4.80 14.56 8.70
N CYS A 79 3.89 13.58 8.70
CA CYS A 79 3.03 13.30 9.84
C CYS A 79 3.78 12.61 10.99
N THR A 80 4.72 11.72 10.69
CA THR A 80 5.46 10.96 11.69
C THR A 80 6.71 11.68 12.19
N GLY A 81 7.28 12.55 11.36
CA GLY A 81 8.56 13.19 11.65
C GLY A 81 9.65 12.14 11.82
N SER A 82 10.42 12.27 12.90
CA SER A 82 11.52 11.33 13.21
C SER A 82 11.12 10.27 14.23
N HIS A 83 9.87 9.82 14.20
CA HIS A 83 9.37 8.85 15.18
C HIS A 83 10.07 7.50 15.04
N GLY A 84 10.66 7.01 16.16
CA GLY A 84 11.46 5.79 16.15
C GLY A 84 10.70 4.51 15.82
N GLU A 85 9.39 4.47 16.08
CA GLU A 85 8.54 3.31 15.74
C GLU A 85 8.13 3.26 14.28
N ASN A 86 8.29 4.37 13.56
CA ASN A 86 8.01 4.43 12.14
C ASN A 86 9.05 5.31 11.44
N PRO A 87 10.24 4.73 11.15
CA PRO A 87 11.27 5.45 10.40
C PRO A 87 10.89 5.50 8.92
N THR A 88 9.91 6.31 8.59
CA THR A 88 9.30 6.39 7.27
C THR A 88 10.32 6.71 6.20
N MET A 89 10.30 5.94 5.13
CA MET A 89 11.14 6.16 3.95
C MET A 89 10.54 7.27 3.09
N SER A 90 11.40 7.95 2.31
CA SER A 90 10.96 9.03 1.40
C SER A 90 10.99 8.62 -0.07
N VAL A 91 10.91 7.32 -0.35
CA VAL A 91 10.92 6.79 -1.71
C VAL A 91 9.50 6.60 -2.21
N SER A 92 9.18 7.19 -3.36
CA SER A 92 7.88 7.01 -4.00
C SER A 92 7.74 5.59 -4.56
N SER A 93 6.56 4.99 -4.40
CA SER A 93 6.25 3.70 -5.01
C SER A 93 6.30 3.77 -6.54
N ARG A 94 6.01 4.93 -7.11
CA ARG A 94 6.14 5.15 -8.57
C ARG A 94 7.58 4.91 -9.03
N TYR A 95 8.55 5.35 -8.25
CA TYR A 95 9.96 5.08 -8.55
C TYR A 95 10.22 3.57 -8.63
N VAL A 96 9.67 2.80 -7.69
CA VAL A 96 9.82 1.34 -7.68
C VAL A 96 9.19 0.73 -8.92
N PHE A 97 7.93 1.08 -9.23
CA PHE A 97 7.20 0.49 -10.36
C PHE A 97 7.74 0.94 -11.72
N ASP A 98 8.33 2.13 -11.82
CA ASP A 98 8.99 2.59 -13.05
C ASP A 98 10.20 1.73 -13.41
N HIS A 99 10.77 0.99 -12.47
CA HIS A 99 11.90 0.10 -12.67
C HIS A 99 11.51 -1.37 -12.77
N CYS A 100 10.21 -1.66 -12.86
CA CYS A 100 9.70 -3.01 -13.00
C CYS A 100 9.46 -3.37 -14.46
N GLN A 101 9.53 -4.67 -14.78
CA GLN A 101 9.30 -5.16 -16.14
C GLN A 101 7.82 -5.16 -16.51
N LYS A 102 6.93 -5.40 -15.53
CA LYS A 102 5.49 -5.41 -15.76
C LYS A 102 4.92 -4.03 -15.45
N ALA A 103 3.93 -3.61 -16.26
CA ALA A 103 3.27 -2.33 -16.09
C ALA A 103 2.15 -2.42 -15.04
N VAL A 104 2.52 -2.36 -13.77
CA VAL A 104 1.55 -2.25 -12.68
C VAL A 104 0.90 -0.86 -12.74
N GLU A 105 -0.43 -0.81 -12.70
CA GLU A 105 -1.15 0.45 -12.69
C GLU A 105 -1.16 1.01 -11.26
N LEU A 106 -0.58 2.19 -11.07
CA LEU A 106 -0.49 2.86 -9.78
C LEU A 106 -1.31 4.15 -9.83
N ILE A 107 -2.32 4.25 -8.97
CA ILE A 107 -3.24 5.39 -8.91
C ILE A 107 -3.15 6.00 -7.50
N GLY A 108 -2.87 7.29 -7.44
CA GLY A 108 -2.81 8.06 -6.20
C GLY A 108 -1.82 9.21 -6.29
N PRO A 109 -1.80 10.10 -5.28
CA PRO A 109 -2.73 10.14 -4.16
C PRO A 109 -4.16 10.50 -4.58
N VAL A 110 -5.13 10.23 -3.68
CA VAL A 110 -6.54 10.62 -3.89
C VAL A 110 -6.80 11.86 -3.03
N PRO A 111 -6.88 13.06 -3.61
CA PRO A 111 -6.92 14.33 -2.84
C PRO A 111 -8.07 14.40 -1.84
N GLU A 112 -9.23 13.84 -2.17
CA GLU A 112 -10.41 13.84 -1.32
C GLU A 112 -10.20 13.06 -0.03
N MET A 113 -9.26 12.10 -0.02
CA MET A 113 -8.98 11.23 1.12
C MET A 113 -7.78 11.69 1.94
N GLU A 114 -6.92 12.51 1.37
CA GLU A 114 -5.62 12.85 1.97
C GLU A 114 -5.76 13.53 3.33
N ALA A 115 -6.66 14.51 3.46
CA ALA A 115 -6.83 15.25 4.70
C ALA A 115 -7.28 14.35 5.85
N GLU A 116 -8.21 13.45 5.60
CA GLU A 116 -8.71 12.50 6.59
C GLU A 116 -7.63 11.51 7.02
N ILE A 117 -6.90 10.95 6.05
CA ILE A 117 -5.82 10.01 6.33
C ILE A 117 -4.71 10.70 7.12
N ALA A 118 -4.30 11.90 6.71
CA ALA A 118 -3.27 12.67 7.42
C ALA A 118 -3.68 12.96 8.86
N ALA A 119 -4.94 13.33 9.09
CA ALA A 119 -5.45 13.59 10.43
C ALA A 119 -5.39 12.33 11.31
N GLN A 120 -5.75 11.18 10.76
CA GLN A 120 -5.66 9.91 11.47
C GLN A 120 -4.24 9.57 11.86
N GLN A 121 -3.29 9.74 10.94
CA GLN A 121 -1.88 9.46 11.18
C GLN A 121 -1.30 10.42 12.23
N GLN A 122 -1.58 11.70 12.11
CA GLN A 122 -1.12 12.70 13.08
C GLN A 122 -1.64 12.40 14.48
N ALA A 123 -2.91 12.07 14.61
CA ALA A 123 -3.52 11.73 15.91
C ALA A 123 -2.90 10.46 16.52
N PHE A 124 -2.64 9.45 15.70
CA PHE A 124 -2.03 8.21 16.16
C PHE A 124 -0.60 8.41 16.64
N TRP A 125 0.24 9.06 15.85
CA TRP A 125 1.67 9.22 16.18
C TRP A 125 1.91 10.26 17.26
N ALA A 126 1.01 11.23 17.44
CA ALA A 126 1.11 12.21 18.52
C ALA A 126 0.96 11.59 19.92
N GLN A 127 0.34 10.41 20.03
CA GLN A 127 0.11 9.71 21.29
C GLN A 127 1.25 8.76 21.67
N ARG A 128 2.26 8.65 20.85
CA ARG A 128 3.39 7.76 21.02
C ARG A 128 4.68 8.57 21.14
#